data_768ef7db48f2795b660480b49c0ab8ea
#
_entry.id   768ef7db48f2795b660480b49c0ab8ea
#
_cell.length_a   1.000
_cell.length_b   1.000
_cell.length_c   1.000
_cell.angle_alpha   90.00
_cell.angle_beta   90.00
_cell.angle_gamma   90.00
#
_symmetry.space_group_name_H-M   'P 1'
#
loop_
_entity.id
_entity.type
_entity.pdbx_description
1 polymer ?
#
loop_
_entity_poly.entity_id
_entity_poly.type
_entity_poly.pdbx_seq_one_letter_code
_entity_poly.pdbx_strand_id
1 'polypeptide(L)'
;MTTEQINIRDPFVLVEDGFYYLYGTRGPTCWGKADGFDVYRSRDLKEWEGPFVCFRNDGSFWADRNYWAPEVHRWRGAFYMFASFKSESRRRGTAILRAESPFGPFQPWSDGPVTPENWECLDGTFYASSKGVPYIVFCHEWVQAGDGEIWAMQLTDDLKAPAGSPSLLFHASEALWSRVMHHSSGITGHVTDGPFLWRLEDGRLLCLWSGFSQEGYAQGVALSDNGEIDGHFTQIDPLFLKDGGHGMIFRDMAGQPWLTLHSPNQKLKERPVFIPLKVREDGLLAKN
;
A
#
# COMPACT_ATOMS: atom_id res chain seq x y z
N MET A 1 9.66 18.52 12.03
CA MET A 1 8.18 18.50 12.24
C MET A 1 7.78 17.19 12.87
N THR A 2 6.63 17.16 13.54
CA THR A 2 6.06 15.90 14.09
C THR A 2 5.06 15.28 13.13
N THR A 3 4.63 14.03 13.38
CA THR A 3 3.60 13.34 12.60
C THR A 3 2.27 14.08 12.54
N GLU A 4 1.91 14.82 13.58
CA GLU A 4 0.70 15.65 13.63
C GLU A 4 0.69 16.78 12.59
N GLN A 5 1.86 17.18 12.11
CA GLN A 5 2.04 18.22 11.09
C GLN A 5 2.11 17.65 9.66
N ILE A 6 2.21 16.33 9.52
CA ILE A 6 2.31 15.64 8.23
C ILE A 6 0.92 15.20 7.79
N ASN A 7 0.33 15.87 6.79
CA ASN A 7 -0.97 15.48 6.25
C ASN A 7 -0.80 14.58 5.03
N ILE A 8 -0.74 13.30 5.28
CA ILE A 8 -0.70 12.24 4.27
C ILE A 8 -1.69 11.13 4.61
N ARG A 9 -2.12 10.41 3.58
CA ARG A 9 -2.79 9.10 3.66
C ARG A 9 -1.78 8.02 3.28
N ASP A 10 -2.15 6.76 3.50
CA ASP A 10 -1.47 5.61 2.93
C ASP A 10 0.04 5.61 3.23
N PRO A 11 0.42 5.73 4.52
CA PRO A 11 1.82 5.89 4.89
C PRO A 11 2.61 4.61 4.64
N PHE A 12 3.73 4.74 3.96
CA PHE A 12 4.72 3.69 3.75
C PHE A 12 6.07 4.09 4.34
N VAL A 13 6.72 3.20 5.08
CA VAL A 13 8.02 3.43 5.70
C VAL A 13 9.07 2.50 5.10
N LEU A 14 10.10 3.09 4.49
CA LEU A 14 11.34 2.41 4.14
C LEU A 14 12.38 2.69 5.22
N VAL A 15 13.05 1.63 5.72
CA VAL A 15 14.19 1.75 6.64
C VAL A 15 15.46 1.48 5.86
N GLU A 16 16.31 2.50 5.71
CA GLU A 16 17.53 2.41 4.90
C GLU A 16 18.61 3.33 5.49
N ASP A 17 19.85 2.86 5.53
CA ASP A 17 21.06 3.62 5.92
C ASP A 17 20.92 4.42 7.24
N GLY A 18 20.26 3.82 8.25
CA GLY A 18 20.08 4.44 9.57
C GLY A 18 19.02 5.56 9.58
N PHE A 19 18.11 5.55 8.64
CA PHE A 19 16.97 6.47 8.56
C PHE A 19 15.67 5.73 8.26
N TYR A 20 14.58 6.37 8.64
CA TYR A 20 13.22 6.08 8.21
C TYR A 20 12.83 7.07 7.13
N TYR A 21 12.34 6.58 6.00
CA TYR A 21 11.80 7.37 4.91
C TYR A 21 10.30 7.14 4.85
N LEU A 22 9.51 8.19 5.03
CA LEU A 22 8.05 8.13 5.03
C LEU A 22 7.51 8.71 3.73
N TYR A 23 6.75 7.91 3.01
CA TYR A 23 6.00 8.28 1.82
C TYR A 23 4.51 8.22 2.12
N GLY A 24 3.70 8.81 1.24
CA GLY A 24 2.25 8.74 1.35
C GLY A 24 1.56 9.62 0.31
N THR A 25 0.27 9.40 0.19
CA THR A 25 -0.60 10.22 -0.64
C THR A 25 -0.71 11.62 -0.05
N ARG A 26 -0.41 12.66 -0.83
CA ARG A 26 -0.59 14.04 -0.39
C ARG A 26 -2.07 14.35 -0.12
N GLY A 27 -2.43 14.70 1.12
CA GLY A 27 -3.81 15.01 1.49
C GLY A 27 -4.47 16.07 0.60
N PRO A 28 -3.83 17.21 0.31
CA PRO A 28 -4.43 18.27 -0.50
C PRO A 28 -4.78 17.89 -1.94
N THR A 29 -4.01 16.99 -2.57
CA THR A 29 -4.18 16.60 -3.99
C THR A 29 -4.78 15.20 -4.17
N CYS A 30 -5.13 14.53 -3.05
CA CYS A 30 -5.63 13.15 -3.06
C CYS A 30 -6.80 12.93 -4.03
N TRP A 31 -7.79 13.81 -4.03
CA TRP A 31 -9.04 13.63 -4.77
C TRP A 31 -9.14 14.44 -6.06
N GLY A 32 -8.02 14.79 -6.66
CA GLY A 32 -8.03 15.63 -7.85
C GLY A 32 -6.73 15.55 -8.64
N LYS A 33 -6.43 16.65 -9.31
CA LYS A 33 -5.15 16.82 -10.01
C LYS A 33 -4.01 16.76 -9.03
N ALA A 34 -2.96 16.07 -9.44
CA ALA A 34 -1.74 15.87 -8.67
C ALA A 34 -0.52 15.91 -9.60
N ASP A 35 0.61 16.32 -9.07
CA ASP A 35 1.84 16.52 -9.83
C ASP A 35 3.06 15.77 -9.28
N GLY A 36 2.91 15.04 -8.17
CA GLY A 36 4.05 14.32 -7.60
C GLY A 36 3.83 13.77 -6.20
N PHE A 37 4.91 13.23 -5.65
CA PHE A 37 4.99 12.71 -4.30
C PHE A 37 6.12 13.35 -3.51
N ASP A 38 5.98 13.33 -2.20
CA ASP A 38 7.00 13.77 -1.24
C ASP A 38 7.54 12.60 -0.43
N VAL A 39 8.73 12.79 0.11
CA VAL A 39 9.34 11.94 1.13
C VAL A 39 9.69 12.78 2.35
N TYR A 40 9.49 12.19 3.52
CA TYR A 40 9.97 12.72 4.80
C TYR A 40 11.03 11.79 5.34
N ARG A 41 11.98 12.30 6.13
CA ARG A 41 13.06 11.53 6.73
C ARG A 41 13.13 11.72 8.23
N SER A 42 13.37 10.63 8.97
CA SER A 42 13.54 10.63 10.43
C SER A 42 14.64 9.67 10.87
N ARG A 43 15.16 9.88 12.10
CA ARG A 43 16.03 8.94 12.79
C ARG A 43 15.34 8.21 13.95
N ASP A 44 14.17 8.70 14.39
CA ASP A 44 13.54 8.29 15.65
C ASP A 44 12.02 8.09 15.58
N LEU A 45 11.42 8.21 14.38
CA LEU A 45 9.97 8.16 14.11
C LEU A 45 9.17 9.30 14.78
N LYS A 46 9.82 10.28 15.40
CA LYS A 46 9.18 11.40 16.12
C LYS A 46 9.39 12.72 15.41
N GLU A 47 10.64 13.02 15.10
CA GLU A 47 11.04 14.24 14.41
C GLU A 47 11.35 13.93 12.94
N TRP A 48 10.71 14.67 12.05
CA TRP A 48 10.78 14.46 10.61
C TRP A 48 11.31 15.68 9.88
N GLU A 49 12.21 15.47 8.98
CA GLU A 49 12.69 16.44 7.99
C GLU A 49 11.85 16.32 6.71
N GLY A 50 11.61 17.43 6.04
CA GLY A 50 10.83 17.44 4.78
C GLY A 50 9.65 18.42 4.83
N PRO A 51 8.72 18.35 3.86
CA PRO A 51 8.70 17.42 2.72
C PRO A 51 9.81 17.70 1.72
N PHE A 52 10.38 16.64 1.15
CA PHE A 52 11.27 16.70 -0.01
C PHE A 52 10.53 16.10 -1.21
N VAL A 53 10.50 16.78 -2.34
CA VAL A 53 9.86 16.23 -3.55
C VAL A 53 10.69 15.06 -4.08
N CYS A 54 10.13 13.85 -4.06
CA CYS A 54 10.79 12.64 -4.54
C CYS A 54 10.36 12.22 -5.96
N PHE A 55 9.14 12.60 -6.38
CA PHE A 55 8.67 12.49 -7.75
C PHE A 55 7.92 13.76 -8.14
N ARG A 56 8.17 14.26 -9.34
CA ARG A 56 7.42 15.37 -9.94
C ARG A 56 7.15 15.07 -11.41
N ASN A 57 5.88 15.17 -11.79
CA ASN A 57 5.44 15.16 -13.19
C ASN A 57 5.75 16.52 -13.81
N ASP A 58 6.57 16.52 -14.83
CA ASP A 58 6.94 17.69 -15.62
C ASP A 58 5.97 17.96 -16.78
N GLY A 59 4.89 17.19 -16.87
CA GLY A 59 3.89 17.23 -17.94
C GLY A 59 4.07 16.13 -18.98
N SER A 60 5.14 15.34 -18.92
CA SER A 60 5.39 14.21 -19.83
C SER A 60 4.80 12.88 -19.34
N PHE A 61 4.49 12.77 -18.04
CA PHE A 61 3.92 11.57 -17.46
C PHE A 61 2.45 11.39 -17.86
N TRP A 62 2.05 10.17 -18.17
CA TRP A 62 0.73 9.85 -18.71
C TRP A 62 -0.47 10.19 -17.81
N ALA A 63 -0.26 10.30 -16.49
CA ALA A 63 -1.30 10.57 -15.51
C ALA A 63 -1.21 12.00 -14.96
N ASP A 64 -2.34 12.58 -14.58
CA ASP A 64 -2.43 13.95 -14.05
C ASP A 64 -3.26 14.03 -12.77
N ARG A 65 -3.77 12.90 -12.26
CA ARG A 65 -4.69 12.87 -11.11
C ARG A 65 -4.63 11.59 -10.33
N ASN A 66 -5.17 11.64 -9.10
CA ASN A 66 -5.27 10.51 -8.18
C ASN A 66 -3.91 9.80 -8.02
N TYR A 67 -2.88 10.54 -7.65
CA TYR A 67 -1.58 9.99 -7.28
C TYR A 67 -1.69 9.45 -5.86
N TRP A 68 -1.80 8.12 -5.72
CA TRP A 68 -2.12 7.47 -4.47
C TRP A 68 -1.11 6.40 -4.08
N ALA A 69 -1.01 6.18 -2.76
CA ALA A 69 -0.32 5.07 -2.13
C ALA A 69 1.07 4.79 -2.70
N PRO A 70 2.02 5.75 -2.63
CA PRO A 70 3.39 5.49 -3.07
C PRO A 70 4.09 4.60 -2.06
N GLU A 71 4.52 3.42 -2.49
CA GLU A 71 5.32 2.47 -1.74
C GLU A 71 6.70 2.33 -2.36
N VAL A 72 7.77 2.45 -1.58
CA VAL A 72 9.14 2.39 -2.08
C VAL A 72 9.86 1.17 -1.57
N HIS A 73 10.21 0.28 -2.48
CA HIS A 73 10.88 -0.99 -2.21
C HIS A 73 12.29 -1.01 -2.80
N ARG A 74 13.23 -1.64 -2.08
CA ARG A 74 14.57 -1.90 -2.60
C ARG A 74 14.58 -3.23 -3.33
N TRP A 75 14.99 -3.22 -4.60
CA TRP A 75 15.13 -4.43 -5.40
C TRP A 75 16.39 -4.36 -6.25
N ARG A 76 17.23 -5.40 -6.17
CA ARG A 76 18.48 -5.52 -6.97
C ARG A 76 19.34 -4.25 -7.02
N GLY A 77 19.44 -3.58 -5.88
CA GLY A 77 20.33 -2.41 -5.72
C GLY A 77 19.75 -1.05 -6.06
N ALA A 78 18.50 -0.98 -6.56
CA ALA A 78 17.80 0.27 -6.83
C ALA A 78 16.51 0.37 -6.00
N PHE A 79 15.89 1.55 -6.00
CA PHE A 79 14.63 1.83 -5.32
C PHE A 79 13.51 1.94 -6.35
N TYR A 80 12.41 1.26 -6.09
CA TYR A 80 11.25 1.23 -6.97
C TYR A 80 10.03 1.70 -6.20
N MET A 81 9.36 2.71 -6.76
CA MET A 81 8.10 3.23 -6.21
C MET A 81 6.94 2.62 -6.99
N PHE A 82 6.07 1.93 -6.29
CA PHE A 82 4.79 1.47 -6.79
C PHE A 82 3.75 2.49 -6.35
N ALA A 83 2.97 3.03 -7.28
CA ALA A 83 1.93 3.99 -6.92
C ALA A 83 0.77 3.92 -7.91
N SER A 84 -0.42 4.27 -7.44
CA SER A 84 -1.62 4.37 -8.26
C SER A 84 -1.69 5.72 -8.95
N PHE A 85 -2.08 5.70 -10.22
CA PHE A 85 -2.19 6.87 -11.06
C PHE A 85 -3.44 6.78 -11.95
N LYS A 86 -3.99 7.91 -12.36
CA LYS A 86 -5.13 8.01 -13.27
C LYS A 86 -4.98 9.19 -14.22
N SER A 87 -5.55 9.06 -15.41
CA SER A 87 -5.78 10.18 -16.32
C SER A 87 -7.24 10.18 -16.81
N GLU A 88 -7.59 11.17 -17.59
CA GLU A 88 -8.91 11.22 -18.21
C GLU A 88 -9.11 10.13 -19.27
N SER A 89 -8.03 9.79 -19.97
CA SER A 89 -8.04 8.82 -21.07
C SER A 89 -7.67 7.39 -20.66
N ARG A 90 -7.18 7.18 -19.42
CA ARG A 90 -6.71 5.88 -18.95
C ARG A 90 -7.25 5.58 -17.54
N ARG A 91 -7.71 4.35 -17.35
CA ARG A 91 -8.16 3.84 -16.05
C ARG A 91 -7.07 3.94 -14.99
N ARG A 92 -7.49 3.92 -13.71
CA ARG A 92 -6.55 3.85 -12.61
C ARG A 92 -5.78 2.54 -12.66
N GLY A 93 -4.48 2.63 -12.43
CA GLY A 93 -3.62 1.47 -12.33
C GLY A 93 -2.33 1.82 -11.62
N THR A 94 -1.62 0.79 -11.15
CA THR A 94 -0.32 0.94 -10.51
C THR A 94 0.77 0.98 -11.58
N ALA A 95 1.55 2.05 -11.61
CA ALA A 95 2.78 2.16 -12.39
C ALA A 95 4.00 2.14 -11.46
N ILE A 96 5.15 1.80 -12.04
CA ILE A 96 6.41 1.65 -11.32
C ILE A 96 7.36 2.76 -11.75
N LEU A 97 7.92 3.46 -10.79
CA LEU A 97 8.96 4.46 -10.95
C LEU A 97 10.26 3.93 -10.32
N ARG A 98 11.42 4.42 -10.76
CA ARG A 98 12.72 3.96 -10.29
C ARG A 98 13.63 5.13 -9.91
N ALA A 99 14.45 4.94 -8.88
CA ALA A 99 15.49 5.86 -8.46
C ALA A 99 16.73 5.12 -7.95
N GLU A 100 17.87 5.82 -7.87
CA GLU A 100 19.10 5.33 -7.23
C GLU A 100 19.17 5.68 -5.73
N SER A 101 18.21 6.47 -5.23
CA SER A 101 18.16 6.96 -3.85
C SER A 101 16.73 6.93 -3.33
N PRO A 102 16.50 6.69 -2.01
CA PRO A 102 15.17 6.81 -1.41
C PRO A 102 14.59 8.22 -1.49
N PHE A 103 15.41 9.25 -1.66
CA PHE A 103 14.94 10.61 -1.94
C PHE A 103 14.45 10.83 -3.37
N GLY A 104 14.67 9.87 -4.25
CA GLY A 104 14.48 10.09 -5.68
C GLY A 104 15.67 10.84 -6.32
N PRO A 105 15.46 11.62 -7.41
CA PRO A 105 14.17 11.75 -8.10
C PRO A 105 13.75 10.44 -8.74
N PHE A 106 12.53 10.00 -8.44
CA PHE A 106 11.96 8.84 -9.12
C PHE A 106 11.58 9.21 -10.56
N GLN A 107 11.88 8.30 -11.49
CA GLN A 107 11.57 8.45 -12.91
C GLN A 107 10.67 7.30 -13.36
N PRO A 108 9.76 7.50 -14.32
CA PRO A 108 8.96 6.42 -14.89
C PRO A 108 9.83 5.23 -15.30
N TRP A 109 9.47 4.03 -14.87
CA TRP A 109 10.21 2.81 -15.17
C TRP A 109 9.40 1.83 -16.02
N SER A 110 8.14 1.60 -15.68
CA SER A 110 7.19 0.89 -16.55
C SER A 110 6.59 1.85 -17.59
N ASP A 111 6.20 1.31 -18.76
CA ASP A 111 5.62 2.10 -19.86
C ASP A 111 4.18 2.57 -19.59
N GLY A 112 3.68 2.40 -18.40
CA GLY A 112 2.35 2.72 -17.91
C GLY A 112 2.00 1.82 -16.72
N PRO A 113 0.72 1.65 -16.40
CA PRO A 113 0.30 0.70 -15.39
C PRO A 113 0.75 -0.72 -15.71
N VAL A 114 1.24 -1.43 -14.70
CA VAL A 114 1.55 -2.88 -14.79
C VAL A 114 0.36 -3.75 -14.39
N THR A 115 -0.72 -3.13 -13.88
CA THR A 115 -2.00 -3.78 -13.58
C THR A 115 -2.88 -3.91 -14.84
N PRO A 116 -3.89 -4.80 -14.88
CA PRO A 116 -4.72 -5.02 -16.05
C PRO A 116 -5.38 -3.74 -16.60
N GLU A 117 -5.21 -3.46 -17.88
CA GLU A 117 -5.60 -2.18 -18.51
C GLU A 117 -7.12 -1.93 -18.48
N ASN A 118 -7.94 -3.00 -18.52
CA ASN A 118 -9.39 -2.91 -18.53
C ASN A 118 -10.01 -2.84 -17.12
N TRP A 119 -9.18 -2.88 -16.07
CA TRP A 119 -9.62 -2.82 -14.67
C TRP A 119 -9.34 -1.44 -14.07
N GLU A 120 -10.18 -1.02 -13.12
CA GLU A 120 -9.84 0.05 -12.19
C GLU A 120 -9.05 -0.60 -11.05
N CYS A 121 -7.72 -0.45 -11.08
CA CYS A 121 -6.84 -1.04 -10.08
C CYS A 121 -6.20 0.03 -9.22
N LEU A 122 -5.94 -0.28 -7.96
CA LEU A 122 -5.26 0.63 -7.03
C LEU A 122 -4.35 -0.11 -6.07
N ASP A 123 -3.46 0.66 -5.42
CA ASP A 123 -2.67 0.29 -4.25
C ASP A 123 -1.81 -0.96 -4.48
N GLY A 124 -1.11 -0.98 -5.61
CA GLY A 124 -0.22 -2.08 -5.91
C GLY A 124 1.03 -2.05 -5.04
N THR A 125 1.27 -3.13 -4.28
CA THR A 125 2.47 -3.35 -3.48
C THR A 125 3.40 -4.37 -4.11
N PHE A 126 4.70 -4.24 -3.85
CA PHE A 126 5.71 -5.21 -4.28
C PHE A 126 5.84 -6.35 -3.28
N TYR A 127 5.93 -7.57 -3.78
CA TYR A 127 6.26 -8.74 -2.98
C TYR A 127 7.27 -9.64 -3.72
N ALA A 128 8.33 -10.05 -3.03
CA ALA A 128 9.22 -11.11 -3.51
C ALA A 128 8.92 -12.41 -2.77
N SER A 129 8.57 -13.47 -3.51
CA SER A 129 8.32 -14.79 -2.93
C SER A 129 9.58 -15.37 -2.24
N SER A 130 9.43 -16.46 -1.49
CA SER A 130 10.57 -17.17 -0.87
C SER A 130 11.59 -17.64 -1.90
N LYS A 131 11.19 -17.80 -3.16
CA LYS A 131 12.04 -18.18 -4.30
C LYS A 131 12.65 -16.97 -5.02
N GLY A 132 12.44 -15.74 -4.53
CA GLY A 132 12.92 -14.50 -5.16
C GLY A 132 12.20 -14.10 -6.43
N VAL A 133 10.99 -14.62 -6.66
CA VAL A 133 10.15 -14.23 -7.79
C VAL A 133 9.38 -12.95 -7.43
N PRO A 134 9.45 -11.88 -8.25
CA PRO A 134 8.76 -10.63 -7.98
C PRO A 134 7.28 -10.72 -8.35
N TYR A 135 6.43 -10.14 -7.51
CA TYR A 135 4.99 -10.00 -7.71
C TYR A 135 4.55 -8.57 -7.43
N ILE A 136 3.46 -8.17 -8.05
CA ILE A 136 2.61 -7.08 -7.60
C ILE A 136 1.34 -7.67 -6.99
N VAL A 137 0.95 -7.17 -5.80
CA VAL A 137 -0.35 -7.47 -5.20
C VAL A 137 -1.15 -6.17 -5.18
N PHE A 138 -2.39 -6.18 -5.65
CA PHE A 138 -3.15 -4.97 -5.90
C PHE A 138 -4.65 -5.17 -5.70
N CYS A 139 -5.39 -4.09 -5.54
CA CYS A 139 -6.84 -4.11 -5.48
C CYS A 139 -7.45 -3.95 -6.88
N HIS A 140 -8.46 -4.76 -7.18
CA HIS A 140 -9.46 -4.47 -8.20
C HIS A 140 -10.63 -3.75 -7.52
N GLU A 141 -10.88 -2.52 -7.92
CA GLU A 141 -11.74 -1.61 -7.20
C GLU A 141 -13.20 -2.08 -7.15
N TRP A 142 -13.79 -2.07 -5.95
CA TRP A 142 -15.16 -2.50 -5.69
C TRP A 142 -16.21 -1.77 -6.52
N VAL A 143 -15.96 -0.52 -6.92
CA VAL A 143 -16.86 0.25 -7.79
C VAL A 143 -16.99 -0.39 -9.17
N GLN A 144 -16.02 -1.16 -9.61
CA GLN A 144 -16.07 -1.94 -10.85
C GLN A 144 -16.42 -3.41 -10.59
N ALA A 145 -15.83 -4.03 -9.59
CA ALA A 145 -15.98 -5.47 -9.29
C ALA A 145 -17.30 -5.78 -8.55
N GLY A 146 -17.89 -4.80 -7.83
CA GLY A 146 -19.06 -4.99 -6.97
C GLY A 146 -18.68 -5.44 -5.56
N ASP A 147 -17.72 -6.33 -5.42
CA ASP A 147 -17.06 -6.71 -4.17
C ASP A 147 -15.56 -6.50 -4.36
N GLY A 148 -14.90 -5.71 -3.51
CA GLY A 148 -13.48 -5.43 -3.63
C GLY A 148 -12.64 -6.72 -3.61
N GLU A 149 -11.64 -6.78 -4.46
CA GLU A 149 -10.83 -7.97 -4.69
C GLU A 149 -9.36 -7.65 -4.47
N ILE A 150 -8.62 -8.59 -3.86
CA ILE A 150 -7.16 -8.56 -3.81
C ILE A 150 -6.60 -9.60 -4.78
N TRP A 151 -5.74 -9.14 -5.67
CA TRP A 151 -5.13 -9.94 -6.72
C TRP A 151 -3.61 -9.94 -6.63
N ALA A 152 -2.97 -11.02 -7.05
CA ALA A 152 -1.53 -11.12 -7.22
C ALA A 152 -1.18 -11.39 -8.68
N MET A 153 -0.08 -10.82 -9.17
CA MET A 153 0.42 -11.06 -10.52
C MET A 153 1.93 -11.02 -10.53
N GLN A 154 2.56 -12.01 -11.18
CA GLN A 154 4.00 -12.02 -11.32
C GLN A 154 4.48 -10.88 -12.22
N LEU A 155 5.59 -10.27 -11.85
CA LEU A 155 6.30 -9.26 -12.64
C LEU A 155 7.55 -9.87 -13.30
N THR A 156 8.03 -9.20 -14.33
CA THR A 156 9.37 -9.45 -14.87
C THR A 156 10.43 -9.11 -13.81
N ASP A 157 11.58 -9.74 -13.90
CA ASP A 157 12.70 -9.57 -12.95
C ASP A 157 13.19 -8.12 -12.80
N ASP A 158 13.04 -7.33 -13.85
CA ASP A 158 13.38 -5.91 -13.90
C ASP A 158 12.21 -4.99 -13.47
N LEU A 159 11.07 -5.57 -13.09
CA LEU A 159 9.84 -4.90 -12.65
C LEU A 159 9.20 -3.97 -13.70
N LYS A 160 9.48 -4.15 -15.00
CA LYS A 160 8.93 -3.28 -16.04
C LYS A 160 7.54 -3.67 -16.50
N ALA A 161 7.20 -4.95 -16.40
CA ALA A 161 5.98 -5.48 -16.99
C ALA A 161 5.43 -6.69 -16.19
N PRO A 162 4.15 -7.03 -16.36
CA PRO A 162 3.64 -8.30 -15.88
C PRO A 162 4.28 -9.48 -16.62
N ALA A 163 4.52 -10.58 -15.90
CA ALA A 163 5.08 -11.84 -16.43
C ALA A 163 4.12 -13.02 -16.33
N GLY A 164 2.85 -12.78 -15.94
CA GLY A 164 1.83 -13.80 -15.80
C GLY A 164 0.43 -13.20 -15.79
N SER A 165 -0.58 -14.05 -15.70
CA SER A 165 -1.96 -13.63 -15.48
C SER A 165 -2.21 -13.33 -14.00
N PRO A 166 -3.12 -12.40 -13.68
CA PRO A 166 -3.50 -12.15 -12.30
C PRO A 166 -4.23 -13.38 -11.69
N SER A 167 -3.98 -13.64 -10.40
CA SER A 167 -4.65 -14.65 -9.59
C SER A 167 -5.37 -13.98 -8.43
N LEU A 168 -6.64 -14.29 -8.24
CA LEU A 168 -7.42 -13.79 -7.10
C LEU A 168 -6.90 -14.41 -5.81
N LEU A 169 -6.68 -13.56 -4.79
CA LEU A 169 -6.33 -14.03 -3.44
C LEU A 169 -7.60 -14.16 -2.57
N PHE A 170 -8.44 -13.11 -2.53
CA PHE A 170 -9.71 -13.13 -1.78
C PHE A 170 -10.59 -11.91 -2.13
N HIS A 171 -11.86 -11.99 -1.72
CA HIS A 171 -12.82 -10.89 -1.76
C HIS A 171 -12.95 -10.21 -0.40
N ALA A 172 -13.30 -8.92 -0.39
CA ALA A 172 -13.51 -8.15 0.84
C ALA A 172 -14.65 -8.68 1.71
N SER A 173 -15.70 -9.24 1.09
CA SER A 173 -16.85 -9.81 1.79
C SER A 173 -16.54 -11.08 2.58
N GLU A 174 -15.40 -11.74 2.34
CA GLU A 174 -14.95 -12.90 3.11
C GLU A 174 -14.58 -12.54 4.57
N ALA A 175 -14.30 -11.25 4.84
CA ALA A 175 -14.01 -10.78 6.18
C ALA A 175 -15.30 -10.40 6.94
N LEU A 176 -15.61 -11.10 8.03
CA LEU A 176 -16.81 -10.89 8.82
C LEU A 176 -16.95 -9.46 9.41
N TRP A 177 -15.84 -8.74 9.55
CA TRP A 177 -15.83 -7.35 10.03
C TRP A 177 -16.11 -6.34 8.91
N SER A 178 -15.93 -6.74 7.64
CA SER A 178 -16.15 -5.86 6.49
C SER A 178 -17.64 -5.58 6.27
N ARG A 179 -17.97 -4.32 6.04
CA ARG A 179 -19.36 -3.89 5.80
C ARG A 179 -19.56 -3.39 4.38
N VAL A 180 -20.79 -3.47 3.93
CA VAL A 180 -21.23 -2.90 2.65
C VAL A 180 -21.13 -1.38 2.69
N MET A 181 -20.53 -0.80 1.66
CA MET A 181 -20.45 0.63 1.40
C MET A 181 -21.33 1.02 0.22
N HIS A 182 -21.73 2.29 0.18
CA HIS A 182 -22.57 2.85 -0.88
C HIS A 182 -21.78 3.95 -1.61
N HIS A 183 -21.56 3.78 -2.90
CA HIS A 183 -20.95 4.80 -3.73
C HIS A 183 -22.01 5.78 -4.28
N SER A 184 -21.61 7.01 -4.54
CA SER A 184 -22.51 8.06 -5.08
C SER A 184 -23.10 7.73 -6.45
N SER A 185 -22.50 6.80 -7.20
CA SER A 185 -23.06 6.28 -8.47
C SER A 185 -24.16 5.23 -8.28
N GLY A 186 -24.53 4.88 -7.03
CA GLY A 186 -25.52 3.86 -6.71
C GLY A 186 -24.95 2.43 -6.59
N ILE A 187 -23.65 2.24 -6.83
CA ILE A 187 -22.98 0.94 -6.63
C ILE A 187 -22.85 0.68 -5.12
N THR A 188 -23.06 -0.57 -4.72
CA THR A 188 -22.89 -1.03 -3.35
C THR A 188 -21.95 -2.24 -3.34
N GLY A 189 -21.09 -2.34 -2.32
CA GLY A 189 -20.14 -3.43 -2.21
C GLY A 189 -19.19 -3.25 -1.03
N HIS A 190 -18.27 -4.19 -0.90
CA HIS A 190 -17.21 -4.13 0.12
C HIS A 190 -15.93 -3.54 -0.49
N VAL A 191 -15.23 -2.71 0.28
CA VAL A 191 -14.02 -2.00 -0.17
C VAL A 191 -12.78 -2.83 0.15
N THR A 192 -11.83 -2.87 -0.79
CA THR A 192 -10.44 -3.29 -0.54
C THR A 192 -9.50 -2.14 -0.90
N ASP A 193 -8.60 -1.81 0.03
CA ASP A 193 -7.50 -0.86 -0.16
C ASP A 193 -6.20 -1.44 0.43
N GLY A 194 -5.06 -0.92 0.01
CA GLY A 194 -3.74 -1.08 0.62
C GLY A 194 -3.30 -2.50 0.98
N PRO A 195 -3.23 -3.45 0.03
CA PRO A 195 -2.65 -4.76 0.31
C PRO A 195 -1.16 -4.60 0.62
N PHE A 196 -0.69 -5.32 1.65
CA PHE A 196 0.73 -5.36 2.00
C PHE A 196 1.10 -6.75 2.53
N LEU A 197 2.16 -7.34 1.98
CA LEU A 197 2.58 -8.70 2.33
C LEU A 197 3.65 -8.67 3.42
N TRP A 198 3.46 -9.49 4.47
CA TRP A 198 4.40 -9.62 5.56
C TRP A 198 4.66 -11.07 5.91
N ARG A 199 5.91 -11.50 5.82
CA ARG A 199 6.33 -12.84 6.24
C ARG A 199 6.69 -12.84 7.72
N LEU A 200 6.03 -13.72 8.48
CA LEU A 200 6.34 -13.97 9.88
C LEU A 200 7.65 -14.76 10.02
N GLU A 201 8.22 -14.76 11.21
CA GLU A 201 9.49 -15.47 11.49
C GLU A 201 9.36 -16.99 11.35
N ASP A 202 8.17 -17.55 11.55
CA ASP A 202 7.86 -18.97 11.35
C ASP A 202 7.56 -19.35 9.89
N GLY A 203 7.66 -18.39 8.97
CA GLY A 203 7.48 -18.59 7.52
C GLY A 203 6.05 -18.36 7.03
N ARG A 204 5.05 -18.19 7.91
CA ARG A 204 3.69 -17.85 7.49
C ARG A 204 3.64 -16.51 6.78
N LEU A 205 2.75 -16.37 5.81
CA LEU A 205 2.57 -15.14 5.03
C LEU A 205 1.25 -14.47 5.38
N LEU A 206 1.32 -13.23 5.83
CA LEU A 206 0.16 -12.36 6.03
C LEU A 206 -0.03 -11.45 4.80
N CYS A 207 -1.28 -11.18 4.47
CA CYS A 207 -1.68 -10.06 3.63
C CYS A 207 -2.47 -9.07 4.50
N LEU A 208 -1.90 -7.93 4.77
CA LEU A 208 -2.62 -6.79 5.34
C LEU A 208 -3.44 -6.17 4.23
N TRP A 209 -4.63 -5.67 4.57
CA TRP A 209 -5.49 -4.94 3.64
C TRP A 209 -6.46 -4.06 4.42
N SER A 210 -7.12 -3.13 3.76
CA SER A 210 -8.03 -2.21 4.43
C SER A 210 -9.40 -2.18 3.78
N GLY A 211 -10.40 -1.86 4.57
CA GLY A 211 -11.78 -1.71 4.17
C GLY A 211 -12.57 -1.01 5.27
N PHE A 212 -13.88 -1.04 5.21
CA PHE A 212 -14.73 -0.39 6.21
C PHE A 212 -15.37 -1.42 7.15
N SER A 213 -15.32 -1.13 8.44
CA SER A 213 -16.02 -1.84 9.53
C SER A 213 -17.19 -1.00 10.04
N GLN A 214 -17.89 -1.48 11.07
CA GLN A 214 -18.92 -0.69 11.77
C GLN A 214 -18.34 0.55 12.49
N GLU A 215 -17.06 0.51 12.87
CA GLU A 215 -16.35 1.59 13.58
C GLU A 215 -15.60 2.55 12.65
N GLY A 216 -15.74 2.41 11.32
CA GLY A 216 -15.06 3.21 10.30
C GLY A 216 -14.02 2.41 9.52
N TYR A 217 -13.02 3.10 8.99
CA TYR A 217 -11.94 2.49 8.23
C TYR A 217 -11.08 1.57 9.10
N ALA A 218 -10.65 0.44 8.56
CA ALA A 218 -10.06 -0.64 9.35
C ALA A 218 -8.88 -1.30 8.64
N GLN A 219 -7.95 -1.85 9.43
CA GLN A 219 -6.82 -2.64 8.95
C GLN A 219 -7.08 -4.12 9.23
N GLY A 220 -7.45 -4.85 8.18
CA GLY A 220 -7.64 -6.29 8.20
C GLY A 220 -6.36 -7.07 7.92
N VAL A 221 -6.44 -8.38 8.13
CA VAL A 221 -5.37 -9.34 7.88
C VAL A 221 -5.95 -10.63 7.33
N ALA A 222 -5.33 -11.16 6.29
CA ALA A 222 -5.55 -12.51 5.80
C ALA A 222 -4.26 -13.34 5.92
N LEU A 223 -4.38 -14.62 6.20
CA LEU A 223 -3.28 -15.57 6.40
C LEU A 223 -3.28 -16.61 5.30
N SER A 224 -2.16 -16.77 4.59
CA SER A 224 -1.96 -17.85 3.62
C SER A 224 -1.74 -19.19 4.33
N ASP A 225 -2.44 -20.23 3.89
CA ASP A 225 -2.40 -21.58 4.46
C ASP A 225 -1.07 -22.33 4.20
N ASN A 226 -0.37 -21.99 3.11
CA ASN A 226 0.91 -22.61 2.75
C ASN A 226 2.13 -21.69 2.96
N GLY A 227 1.90 -20.45 3.43
CA GLY A 227 2.95 -19.45 3.63
C GLY A 227 3.48 -18.82 2.33
N GLU A 228 2.85 -19.04 1.18
CA GLU A 228 3.23 -18.48 -0.12
C GLU A 228 2.08 -17.69 -0.74
N ILE A 229 2.39 -16.95 -1.80
CA ILE A 229 1.43 -16.06 -2.49
C ILE A 229 0.33 -16.84 -3.24
N ASP A 230 0.58 -18.07 -3.61
CA ASP A 230 -0.35 -18.97 -4.28
C ASP A 230 -1.18 -19.83 -3.32
N GLY A 231 -1.03 -19.64 -1.99
CA GLY A 231 -1.85 -20.28 -0.97
C GLY A 231 -3.26 -19.71 -0.90
N HIS A 232 -4.14 -20.42 -0.21
CA HIS A 232 -5.47 -19.92 0.12
C HIS A 232 -5.38 -18.97 1.31
N PHE A 233 -5.89 -17.74 1.13
CA PHE A 233 -5.89 -16.73 2.18
C PHE A 233 -7.18 -16.77 2.99
N THR A 234 -7.06 -16.96 4.30
CA THR A 234 -8.17 -16.95 5.26
C THR A 234 -8.14 -15.68 6.09
N GLN A 235 -9.28 -15.01 6.22
CA GLN A 235 -9.41 -13.80 7.05
C GLN A 235 -9.24 -14.13 8.53
N ILE A 236 -8.43 -13.33 9.22
CA ILE A 236 -8.23 -13.44 10.68
C ILE A 236 -8.60 -12.12 11.35
N ASP A 237 -8.46 -12.05 12.68
CA ASP A 237 -8.80 -10.85 13.46
C ASP A 237 -8.05 -9.62 12.95
N PRO A 238 -8.75 -8.48 12.74
CA PRO A 238 -8.14 -7.26 12.22
C PRO A 238 -7.19 -6.63 13.24
N LEU A 239 -6.13 -5.99 12.73
CA LEU A 239 -5.15 -5.29 13.57
C LEU A 239 -5.66 -3.94 14.09
N PHE A 240 -6.56 -3.27 13.36
CA PHE A 240 -7.06 -1.95 13.76
C PHE A 240 -8.48 -1.72 13.25
N LEU A 241 -9.38 -1.22 14.16
CA LEU A 241 -10.80 -0.98 13.86
C LEU A 241 -11.28 0.46 14.13
N LYS A 242 -10.39 1.36 14.56
CA LYS A 242 -10.74 2.69 15.07
C LYS A 242 -10.54 3.82 14.06
N ASP A 243 -11.21 3.74 12.92
CA ASP A 243 -11.16 4.74 11.84
C ASP A 243 -9.72 5.03 11.35
N GLY A 244 -9.02 3.96 10.98
CA GLY A 244 -7.68 4.05 10.41
C GLY A 244 -7.32 2.77 9.66
N GLY A 245 -6.48 2.90 8.66
CA GLY A 245 -6.09 1.78 7.80
C GLY A 245 -5.09 2.21 6.73
N HIS A 246 -5.02 1.41 5.67
CA HIS A 246 -4.04 1.48 4.60
C HIS A 246 -2.63 1.52 5.17
N GLY A 247 -2.36 0.50 5.98
CA GLY A 247 -1.12 0.41 6.72
C GLY A 247 -0.20 -0.70 6.24
N MET A 248 1.06 -0.56 6.62
CA MET A 248 2.09 -1.57 6.38
C MET A 248 2.88 -1.85 7.66
N ILE A 249 3.55 -2.99 7.69
CA ILE A 249 4.45 -3.36 8.80
C ILE A 249 5.89 -3.14 8.36
N PHE A 250 6.68 -2.54 9.24
CA PHE A 250 8.13 -2.44 9.08
C PHE A 250 8.83 -2.82 10.38
N ARG A 251 10.12 -3.14 10.31
CA ARG A 251 10.99 -3.28 11.50
C ARG A 251 11.76 -1.99 11.69
N ASP A 252 11.78 -1.49 12.92
CA ASP A 252 12.67 -0.38 13.26
C ASP A 252 14.15 -0.82 13.27
N MET A 253 15.05 0.12 13.51
CA MET A 253 16.50 -0.14 13.54
C MET A 253 16.93 -1.10 14.64
N ALA A 254 16.07 -1.35 15.66
CA ALA A 254 16.28 -2.33 16.72
C ALA A 254 15.63 -3.70 16.40
N GLY A 255 14.96 -3.84 15.23
CA GLY A 255 14.28 -5.05 14.82
C GLY A 255 12.85 -5.20 15.33
N GLN A 256 12.34 -4.23 16.11
CA GLN A 256 10.97 -4.22 16.62
C GLN A 256 9.98 -4.02 15.46
N PRO A 257 8.94 -4.86 15.31
CA PRO A 257 7.90 -4.63 14.31
C PRO A 257 6.96 -3.48 14.72
N TRP A 258 6.63 -2.66 13.75
CA TRP A 258 5.69 -1.55 13.85
C TRP A 258 4.65 -1.62 12.76
N LEU A 259 3.40 -1.27 13.07
CA LEU A 259 2.36 -0.96 12.11
C LEU A 259 2.34 0.56 11.90
N THR A 260 2.43 1.01 10.66
CA THR A 260 2.03 2.37 10.32
C THR A 260 0.72 2.34 9.54
N LEU A 261 -0.14 3.32 9.73
CA LEU A 261 -1.39 3.52 9.02
C LEU A 261 -1.80 4.99 9.09
N HIS A 262 -2.76 5.43 8.30
CA HIS A 262 -3.33 6.75 8.53
C HIS A 262 -4.57 6.68 9.41
N SER A 263 -4.74 7.66 10.28
CA SER A 263 -5.92 7.85 11.15
C SER A 263 -6.05 9.33 11.52
N PRO A 264 -7.30 9.87 11.62
CA PRO A 264 -8.55 9.27 11.19
C PRO A 264 -8.65 9.21 9.66
N ASN A 265 -9.59 8.45 9.12
CA ASN A 265 -9.88 8.42 7.67
C ASN A 265 -10.86 9.54 7.29
N GLN A 266 -10.44 10.78 7.52
CA GLN A 266 -11.23 11.99 7.26
C GLN A 266 -10.42 13.00 6.46
N LYS A 267 -10.99 13.46 5.34
CA LYS A 267 -10.33 14.38 4.39
C LYS A 267 -9.60 15.54 5.08
N LEU A 268 -8.31 15.67 4.79
CA LEU A 268 -7.34 16.65 5.33
C LEU A 268 -7.02 16.51 6.83
N LYS A 269 -7.59 15.53 7.53
CA LYS A 269 -7.26 15.25 8.93
C LYS A 269 -6.37 14.03 9.11
N GLU A 270 -6.15 13.29 8.05
CA GLU A 270 -5.34 12.08 8.07
C GLU A 270 -3.90 12.39 8.50
N ARG A 271 -3.38 11.56 9.38
CA ARG A 271 -2.00 11.63 9.87
C ARG A 271 -1.38 10.22 9.91
N PRO A 272 -0.09 10.09 9.63
CA PRO A 272 0.60 8.83 9.85
C PRO A 272 0.66 8.53 11.35
N VAL A 273 0.26 7.31 11.71
CA VAL A 273 0.30 6.79 13.07
C VAL A 273 1.26 5.62 13.11
N PHE A 274 2.07 5.52 14.15
CA PHE A 274 3.02 4.43 14.38
C PHE A 274 2.64 3.66 15.64
N ILE A 275 2.38 2.36 15.49
CA ILE A 275 1.90 1.48 16.55
C ILE A 275 2.91 0.34 16.71
N PRO A 276 3.60 0.22 17.85
CA PRO A 276 4.47 -0.92 18.09
C PRO A 276 3.66 -2.20 18.17
N LEU A 277 4.14 -3.25 17.49
CA LEU A 277 3.52 -4.57 17.51
C LEU A 277 4.31 -5.51 18.42
N LYS A 278 3.63 -6.49 19.00
CA LYS A 278 4.23 -7.62 19.70
C LYS A 278 3.89 -8.92 18.97
N VAL A 279 4.79 -9.88 19.08
CA VAL A 279 4.51 -11.25 18.66
C VAL A 279 3.74 -11.95 19.78
N ARG A 280 2.57 -12.51 19.46
CA ARG A 280 1.73 -13.30 20.37
C ARG A 280 2.33 -14.70 20.56
N GLU A 281 1.78 -15.47 21.52
CA GLU A 281 2.18 -16.87 21.74
C GLU A 281 1.95 -17.76 20.53
N ASP A 282 0.91 -17.46 19.71
CA ASP A 282 0.61 -18.16 18.46
C ASP A 282 1.48 -17.68 17.27
N GLY A 283 2.44 -16.78 17.52
CA GLY A 283 3.34 -16.20 16.51
C GLY A 283 2.72 -15.08 15.67
N LEU A 284 1.42 -14.77 15.82
CA LEU A 284 0.79 -13.66 15.12
C LEU A 284 1.15 -12.31 15.74
N LEU A 285 0.94 -11.24 14.98
CA LEU A 285 1.18 -9.88 15.43
C LEU A 285 -0.09 -9.29 16.10
N ALA A 286 0.11 -8.53 17.16
CA ALA A 286 -0.93 -7.76 17.83
C ALA A 286 -0.39 -6.39 18.25
N LYS A 287 -1.29 -5.43 18.49
CA LYS A 287 -0.92 -4.16 19.15
C LYS A 287 -0.46 -4.41 20.58
N ASN A 288 0.52 -3.63 21.03
CA ASN A 288 0.92 -3.60 22.44
C ASN A 288 -0.19 -3.05 23.34
#